data_dffdb6da3898311c275d0d25b56e6f93
#
_entry.id   dffdb6da3898311c275d0d25b56e6f93
#
_cell.length_a   1.000
_cell.length_b   1.000
_cell.length_c   1.000
_cell.angle_alpha   90.00
_cell.angle_beta   90.00
_cell.angle_gamma   90.00
#
_symmetry.space_group_name_H-M   'P 1'
#
loop_
_entity.id
_entity.type
_entity.pdbx_description
1 polymer ?
#
loop_
_entity_poly.entity_id
_entity_poly.type
_entity_poly.pdbx_seq_one_letter_code
_entity_poly.pdbx_strand_id
1 'polypeptide(L)'
;MAKVIMVQGTMSNAGKSLIVAGLCRIFAQDGYRVAPFKSQNMALNSYITEDGLEMGRAQVMQAEAAGVKPSVLMNPILLKPTNDVGSQVIVKGEVLGNMRARDYFAYKKKLVPTICEAFSELEKQADIIVMEGAGSPAEINLKSDDIVNMGLAKLVDAPVLLVGDIDRGGVFAQLLGTLMLLEEDEKARVKGLIINKFRGDKTILDPGVEMLEERGGVKVAGVVPYMHLSIEDEDSLSGQLDNHDVGVIDLAVIRFPRISNFTDFNVFERLEGVSVRYVSSVQELGQPDMIFLPGSKNTMGDLRWMRQNGLEAAVKKLAAHIPVWGICGGYQMLGRTISDPHGVENENSLCEPLYLAHCEAISHEPDTIAVERIRRDGALPLRGMELIDTDTTLMPEKMRTQTRGKFENVTGIFSTLSGLEFSGYEIHMGKTTVSTGEHQTPLVQLADGRTDGVQRMEKGSEAPGVYGSYVHGIFDDGDIAVRIVQALADKKRVSWKPEAGGDYHAFKEQQYDKLAQGLREHLDMEYVYSILQESRISS
;
A
#
# COMPACT_ATOMS: atom_id res chain seq x y z
N MET A 1 -32.39 -2.70 -5.60
CA MET A 1 -31.35 -2.40 -4.59
C MET A 1 -30.42 -3.60 -4.51
N ALA A 2 -29.13 -3.36 -4.44
CA ALA A 2 -28.16 -4.42 -4.21
C ALA A 2 -28.33 -5.05 -2.82
N LYS A 3 -28.04 -6.34 -2.68
CA LYS A 3 -27.87 -6.98 -1.38
C LYS A 3 -26.57 -6.49 -0.76
N VAL A 4 -26.53 -6.39 0.57
CA VAL A 4 -25.36 -5.88 1.28
C VAL A 4 -24.94 -6.81 2.40
N ILE A 5 -23.64 -6.91 2.65
CA ILE A 5 -23.07 -7.56 3.82
C ILE A 5 -21.79 -6.80 4.22
N MET A 6 -21.58 -6.63 5.51
CA MET A 6 -20.43 -5.88 6.01
C MET A 6 -19.54 -6.75 6.90
N VAL A 7 -18.25 -6.72 6.67
CA VAL A 7 -17.24 -7.38 7.49
C VAL A 7 -16.58 -6.34 8.39
N GLN A 8 -16.71 -6.50 9.70
CA GLN A 8 -16.01 -5.70 10.70
C GLN A 8 -15.05 -6.57 11.51
N GLY A 9 -14.04 -5.99 12.12
CA GLY A 9 -13.06 -6.74 12.89
C GLY A 9 -12.99 -6.27 14.34
N THR A 10 -12.61 -7.16 15.23
CA THR A 10 -12.35 -6.80 16.63
C THR A 10 -11.11 -5.90 16.79
N MET A 11 -10.27 -5.83 15.76
CA MET A 11 -9.02 -5.05 15.73
C MET A 11 -8.53 -4.85 14.29
N SER A 12 -7.51 -3.99 14.12
CA SER A 12 -6.74 -3.94 12.87
C SER A 12 -6.05 -5.29 12.62
N ASN A 13 -5.83 -5.64 11.36
CA ASN A 13 -5.19 -6.90 10.93
C ASN A 13 -5.93 -8.19 11.34
N ALA A 14 -7.19 -8.11 11.75
CA ALA A 14 -8.01 -9.31 12.00
C ALA A 14 -8.29 -10.13 10.72
N GLY A 15 -7.93 -9.60 9.54
CA GLY A 15 -8.12 -10.24 8.24
C GLY A 15 -9.39 -9.81 7.50
N LYS A 16 -9.97 -8.66 7.87
CA LYS A 16 -11.18 -8.12 7.20
C LYS A 16 -11.03 -8.06 5.69
N SER A 17 -9.94 -7.46 5.21
CA SER A 17 -9.71 -7.21 3.78
C SER A 17 -9.66 -8.50 2.97
N LEU A 18 -9.01 -9.54 3.50
CA LEU A 18 -8.97 -10.87 2.88
C LEU A 18 -10.35 -11.56 2.89
N ILE A 19 -11.08 -11.49 4.01
CA ILE A 19 -12.44 -12.05 4.08
C ILE A 19 -13.35 -11.35 3.06
N VAL A 20 -13.27 -10.01 2.95
CA VAL A 20 -14.03 -9.23 1.94
C VAL A 20 -13.63 -9.65 0.51
N ALA A 21 -12.34 -9.73 0.22
CA ALA A 21 -11.85 -10.16 -1.10
C ALA A 21 -12.34 -11.57 -1.46
N GLY A 22 -12.25 -12.51 -0.51
CA GLY A 22 -12.73 -13.88 -0.73
C GLY A 22 -14.25 -13.96 -0.90
N LEU A 23 -15.04 -13.20 -0.14
CA LEU A 23 -16.49 -13.12 -0.35
C LEU A 23 -16.82 -12.48 -1.70
N CYS A 24 -16.09 -11.41 -2.11
CA CYS A 24 -16.24 -10.83 -3.44
C CYS A 24 -15.97 -11.88 -4.54
N ARG A 25 -14.89 -12.65 -4.40
CA ARG A 25 -14.55 -13.73 -5.36
C ARG A 25 -15.61 -14.82 -5.39
N ILE A 26 -16.07 -15.28 -4.22
CA ILE A 26 -17.12 -16.31 -4.09
C ILE A 26 -18.40 -15.88 -4.82
N PHE A 27 -18.90 -14.69 -4.51
CA PHE A 27 -20.15 -14.22 -5.11
C PHE A 27 -20.00 -13.95 -6.61
N ALA A 28 -18.83 -13.49 -7.06
CA ALA A 28 -18.56 -13.35 -8.49
C ALA A 28 -18.52 -14.70 -9.22
N GLN A 29 -17.88 -15.73 -8.63
CA GLN A 29 -17.89 -17.11 -9.17
C GLN A 29 -19.30 -17.70 -9.21
N ASP A 30 -20.20 -17.30 -8.29
CA ASP A 30 -21.59 -17.74 -8.26
C ASP A 30 -22.50 -16.95 -9.21
N GLY A 31 -21.91 -16.05 -10.02
CA GLY A 31 -22.56 -15.34 -11.12
C GLY A 31 -23.20 -14.01 -10.75
N TYR A 32 -22.95 -13.46 -9.56
CA TYR A 32 -23.41 -12.13 -9.19
C TYR A 32 -22.43 -11.05 -9.67
N ARG A 33 -22.96 -9.86 -9.98
CA ARG A 33 -22.16 -8.65 -10.12
C ARG A 33 -21.84 -8.14 -8.73
N VAL A 34 -20.56 -8.08 -8.39
CA VAL A 34 -20.11 -7.77 -7.03
C VAL A 34 -19.27 -6.50 -7.03
N ALA A 35 -19.47 -5.66 -6.02
CA ALA A 35 -18.58 -4.53 -5.76
C ALA A 35 -18.13 -4.54 -4.29
N PRO A 36 -16.84 -4.32 -4.00
CA PRO A 36 -16.39 -4.01 -2.66
C PRO A 36 -16.73 -2.56 -2.29
N PHE A 37 -16.83 -2.27 -0.99
CA PHE A 37 -17.01 -0.90 -0.51
C PHE A 37 -16.38 -0.68 0.85
N LYS A 38 -15.59 0.38 0.98
CA LYS A 38 -15.05 0.89 2.24
C LYS A 38 -15.18 2.41 2.24
N SER A 39 -16.06 2.93 3.06
CA SER A 39 -16.39 4.36 3.07
C SER A 39 -15.17 5.26 3.25
N GLN A 40 -14.28 4.87 4.18
CA GLN A 40 -13.03 5.55 4.45
C GLN A 40 -11.91 4.54 4.66
N ASN A 41 -10.80 4.75 3.99
CA ASN A 41 -9.58 4.00 4.22
C ASN A 41 -8.46 4.91 4.74
N MET A 42 -7.58 4.39 5.60
CA MET A 42 -6.36 5.06 6.01
C MET A 42 -5.19 4.17 5.61
N ALA A 43 -4.51 4.52 4.52
CA ALA A 43 -3.42 3.73 3.97
C ALA A 43 -2.40 4.61 3.27
N LEU A 44 -1.14 4.18 3.28
CA LEU A 44 -0.06 4.78 2.48
C LEU A 44 -0.02 4.20 1.07
N ASN A 45 -0.49 2.96 0.90
CA ASN A 45 -0.59 2.31 -0.39
C ASN A 45 -1.84 2.78 -1.13
N SER A 46 -1.66 3.30 -2.32
CA SER A 46 -2.73 3.76 -3.18
C SER A 46 -2.51 3.34 -4.63
N TYR A 47 -3.54 3.47 -5.42
CA TYR A 47 -3.59 3.12 -6.82
C TYR A 47 -4.28 4.23 -7.59
N ILE A 48 -3.97 4.35 -8.86
CA ILE A 48 -4.62 5.29 -9.76
C ILE A 48 -5.55 4.53 -10.70
N THR A 49 -6.83 4.88 -10.69
CA THR A 49 -7.83 4.30 -11.60
C THR A 49 -7.59 4.73 -13.05
N GLU A 50 -8.25 4.09 -14.01
CA GLU A 50 -8.18 4.48 -15.43
C GLU A 50 -8.57 5.95 -15.67
N ASP A 51 -9.44 6.50 -14.82
CA ASP A 51 -9.88 7.90 -14.88
C ASP A 51 -8.87 8.88 -14.24
N GLY A 52 -7.70 8.41 -13.78
CA GLY A 52 -6.68 9.24 -13.13
C GLY A 52 -7.01 9.62 -11.68
N LEU A 53 -7.91 8.90 -11.03
CA LEU A 53 -8.36 9.14 -9.66
C LEU A 53 -7.66 8.21 -8.67
N GLU A 54 -7.43 8.68 -7.44
CA GLU A 54 -6.69 7.95 -6.42
C GLU A 54 -7.59 7.19 -5.45
N MET A 55 -7.30 5.91 -5.19
CA MET A 55 -8.00 5.09 -4.19
C MET A 55 -7.06 4.17 -3.42
N GLY A 56 -7.54 3.62 -2.30
CA GLY A 56 -6.78 2.68 -1.47
C GLY A 56 -6.52 1.34 -2.16
N ARG A 57 -5.31 0.80 -2.00
CA ARG A 57 -4.89 -0.44 -2.66
C ARG A 57 -5.70 -1.66 -2.24
N ALA A 58 -6.16 -1.74 -0.99
CA ALA A 58 -7.00 -2.85 -0.53
C ALA A 58 -8.30 -3.00 -1.33
N GLN A 59 -8.96 -1.87 -1.66
CA GLN A 59 -10.20 -1.93 -2.45
C GLN A 59 -9.92 -2.24 -3.93
N VAL A 60 -8.72 -1.96 -4.42
CA VAL A 60 -8.25 -2.44 -5.74
C VAL A 60 -8.14 -3.96 -5.75
N MET A 61 -7.47 -4.54 -4.77
CA MET A 61 -7.33 -5.98 -4.59
C MET A 61 -8.71 -6.67 -4.48
N GLN A 62 -9.65 -6.07 -3.75
CA GLN A 62 -11.01 -6.58 -3.61
C GLN A 62 -11.82 -6.47 -4.93
N ALA A 63 -11.60 -5.40 -5.71
CA ALA A 63 -12.19 -5.25 -7.04
C ALA A 63 -11.63 -6.28 -8.04
N GLU A 64 -10.30 -6.49 -8.02
CA GLU A 64 -9.66 -7.54 -8.80
C GLU A 64 -10.22 -8.92 -8.44
N ALA A 65 -10.37 -9.24 -7.14
CA ALA A 65 -10.99 -10.49 -6.69
C ALA A 65 -12.43 -10.65 -7.18
N ALA A 66 -13.19 -9.56 -7.25
CA ALA A 66 -14.55 -9.53 -7.81
C ALA A 66 -14.60 -9.59 -9.34
N GLY A 67 -13.44 -9.50 -10.03
CA GLY A 67 -13.36 -9.44 -11.49
C GLY A 67 -13.91 -8.15 -12.09
N VAL A 68 -13.86 -7.03 -11.34
CA VAL A 68 -14.35 -5.72 -11.77
C VAL A 68 -13.23 -4.67 -11.74
N LYS A 69 -13.38 -3.64 -12.58
CA LYS A 69 -12.42 -2.53 -12.59
C LYS A 69 -12.50 -1.73 -11.30
N PRO A 70 -11.35 -1.34 -10.71
CA PRO A 70 -11.32 -0.46 -9.55
C PRO A 70 -11.96 0.90 -9.86
N SER A 71 -12.77 1.39 -8.92
CA SER A 71 -13.44 2.69 -9.00
C SER A 71 -13.38 3.40 -7.65
N VAL A 72 -13.18 4.71 -7.65
CA VAL A 72 -13.17 5.52 -6.42
C VAL A 72 -14.50 5.51 -5.68
N LEU A 73 -15.57 5.06 -6.31
CA LEU A 73 -16.85 4.81 -5.64
C LEU A 73 -16.72 3.71 -4.59
N MET A 74 -15.81 2.76 -4.77
CA MET A 74 -15.53 1.66 -3.83
C MET A 74 -14.77 2.13 -2.59
N ASN A 75 -14.06 3.27 -2.68
CA ASN A 75 -13.36 3.90 -1.57
C ASN A 75 -13.42 5.44 -1.71
N PRO A 76 -14.57 6.06 -1.38
CA PRO A 76 -14.78 7.48 -1.61
C PRO A 76 -13.92 8.40 -0.75
N ILE A 77 -13.39 7.92 0.38
CA ILE A 77 -12.52 8.70 1.26
C ILE A 77 -11.24 7.91 1.51
N LEU A 78 -10.08 8.51 1.18
CA LEU A 78 -8.77 7.97 1.50
C LEU A 78 -7.99 8.99 2.33
N LEU A 79 -7.44 8.54 3.44
CA LEU A 79 -6.55 9.31 4.30
C LEU A 79 -5.13 8.78 4.15
N LYS A 80 -4.19 9.65 3.78
CA LYS A 80 -2.75 9.30 3.71
C LYS A 80 -2.00 10.03 4.81
N PRO A 81 -1.57 9.36 5.88
CA PRO A 81 -0.78 9.96 6.94
C PRO A 81 0.46 10.67 6.38
N THR A 82 0.61 11.97 6.66
CA THR A 82 1.77 12.77 6.24
C THR A 82 2.79 12.93 7.36
N ASN A 83 2.28 13.01 8.60
CA ASN A 83 3.06 13.08 9.84
C ASN A 83 2.26 12.42 10.98
N ASP A 84 2.74 12.48 12.21
CA ASP A 84 2.11 11.80 13.35
C ASP A 84 0.74 12.39 13.75
N VAL A 85 0.40 13.59 13.29
CA VAL A 85 -0.81 14.33 13.69
C VAL A 85 -1.69 14.77 12.53
N GLY A 86 -1.30 14.49 11.28
CA GLY A 86 -2.00 14.95 10.08
C GLY A 86 -2.03 13.95 8.95
N SER A 87 -3.05 14.09 8.11
CA SER A 87 -3.22 13.28 6.90
C SER A 87 -3.63 14.14 5.71
N GLN A 88 -3.18 13.74 4.52
CA GLN A 88 -3.77 14.22 3.29
C GLN A 88 -5.12 13.53 3.10
N VAL A 89 -6.17 14.34 2.97
CA VAL A 89 -7.55 13.87 2.77
C VAL A 89 -7.84 13.86 1.28
N ILE A 90 -8.25 12.71 0.78
CA ILE A 90 -8.62 12.49 -0.63
C ILE A 90 -10.09 12.08 -0.65
N VAL A 91 -10.89 12.76 -1.46
CA VAL A 91 -12.34 12.55 -1.58
C VAL A 91 -12.68 12.26 -3.03
N LYS A 92 -13.31 11.11 -3.30
CA LYS A 92 -13.62 10.61 -4.66
C LYS A 92 -12.40 10.70 -5.60
N GLY A 93 -11.21 10.38 -5.05
CA GLY A 93 -9.95 10.35 -5.79
C GLY A 93 -9.24 11.70 -5.94
N GLU A 94 -9.84 12.80 -5.48
CA GLU A 94 -9.28 14.14 -5.57
C GLU A 94 -8.75 14.62 -4.20
N VAL A 95 -7.59 15.29 -4.21
CA VAL A 95 -7.00 15.84 -2.99
C VAL A 95 -7.83 17.01 -2.48
N LEU A 96 -8.44 16.87 -1.30
CA LEU A 96 -9.15 17.96 -0.64
C LEU A 96 -8.18 18.89 0.10
N GLY A 97 -7.12 18.34 0.68
CA GLY A 97 -6.09 19.09 1.44
C GLY A 97 -5.48 18.26 2.55
N ASN A 98 -4.54 18.89 3.28
CA ASN A 98 -3.96 18.30 4.48
C ASN A 98 -4.76 18.76 5.69
N MET A 99 -5.10 17.84 6.59
CA MET A 99 -5.85 18.12 7.81
C MET A 99 -5.18 17.47 9.01
N ARG A 100 -5.16 18.17 10.14
CA ARG A 100 -4.82 17.54 11.42
C ARG A 100 -5.94 16.59 11.85
N ALA A 101 -5.62 15.57 12.62
CA ALA A 101 -6.59 14.58 13.07
C ALA A 101 -7.83 15.22 13.72
N ARG A 102 -7.62 16.23 14.59
CA ARG A 102 -8.71 16.96 15.25
C ARG A 102 -9.63 17.68 14.27
N ASP A 103 -9.06 18.32 13.25
CA ASP A 103 -9.81 19.09 12.25
C ASP A 103 -10.60 18.15 11.34
N TYR A 104 -9.98 17.03 10.97
CA TYR A 104 -10.65 15.99 10.22
C TYR A 104 -11.84 15.38 11.00
N PHE A 105 -11.69 15.14 12.30
CA PHE A 105 -12.79 14.66 13.15
C PHE A 105 -14.00 15.57 13.11
N ALA A 106 -13.79 16.90 13.16
CA ALA A 106 -14.87 17.88 13.03
C ALA A 106 -15.46 17.93 11.60
N TYR A 107 -14.65 17.61 10.59
CA TYR A 107 -15.04 17.72 9.19
C TYR A 107 -15.74 16.45 8.66
N LYS A 108 -15.37 15.25 9.13
CA LYS A 108 -15.78 13.98 8.51
C LYS A 108 -17.30 13.76 8.39
N LYS A 109 -18.11 14.37 9.28
CA LYS A 109 -19.57 14.33 9.15
C LYS A 109 -20.09 14.98 7.87
N LYS A 110 -19.38 15.97 7.34
CA LYS A 110 -19.73 16.63 6.08
C LYS A 110 -19.52 15.73 4.87
N LEU A 111 -18.78 14.61 5.04
CA LEU A 111 -18.49 13.64 4.00
C LEU A 111 -19.57 12.54 3.88
N VAL A 112 -20.51 12.45 4.84
CA VAL A 112 -21.60 11.46 4.80
C VAL A 112 -22.42 11.52 3.51
N PRO A 113 -22.82 12.69 2.97
CA PRO A 113 -23.50 12.77 1.68
C PRO A 113 -22.68 12.16 0.53
N THR A 114 -21.37 12.40 0.51
CA THR A 114 -20.46 11.82 -0.51
C THR A 114 -20.36 10.30 -0.40
N ILE A 115 -20.35 9.76 0.83
CA ILE A 115 -20.39 8.31 1.06
C ILE A 115 -21.69 7.71 0.53
N CYS A 116 -22.84 8.33 0.87
CA CYS A 116 -24.15 7.87 0.40
C CYS A 116 -24.27 7.93 -1.13
N GLU A 117 -23.79 9.00 -1.74
CA GLU A 117 -23.77 9.14 -3.22
C GLU A 117 -22.95 8.03 -3.86
N ALA A 118 -21.70 7.82 -3.40
CA ALA A 118 -20.84 6.76 -3.93
C ALA A 118 -21.47 5.38 -3.78
N PHE A 119 -22.05 5.09 -2.61
CA PHE A 119 -22.75 3.83 -2.35
C PHE A 119 -23.96 3.65 -3.28
N SER A 120 -24.79 4.67 -3.44
CA SER A 120 -25.98 4.62 -4.31
C SER A 120 -25.62 4.42 -5.79
N GLU A 121 -24.48 4.96 -6.25
CA GLU A 121 -24.00 4.71 -7.60
C GLU A 121 -23.51 3.27 -7.79
N LEU A 122 -22.84 2.68 -6.78
CA LEU A 122 -22.45 1.26 -6.80
C LEU A 122 -23.67 0.33 -6.77
N GLU A 123 -24.73 0.67 -6.04
CA GLU A 123 -25.97 -0.11 -6.02
C GLU A 123 -26.63 -0.28 -7.39
N LYS A 124 -26.42 0.66 -8.30
CA LYS A 124 -26.95 0.57 -9.68
C LYS A 124 -26.14 -0.41 -10.54
N GLN A 125 -24.91 -0.71 -10.12
CA GLN A 125 -23.93 -1.47 -10.91
C GLN A 125 -23.76 -2.91 -10.40
N ALA A 126 -24.05 -3.16 -9.12
CA ALA A 126 -23.84 -4.45 -8.46
C ALA A 126 -25.14 -5.10 -7.98
N ASP A 127 -25.14 -6.42 -7.92
CA ASP A 127 -26.19 -7.22 -7.29
C ASP A 127 -25.90 -7.42 -5.78
N ILE A 128 -24.58 -7.48 -5.43
CA ILE A 128 -24.09 -7.60 -4.06
C ILE A 128 -22.98 -6.57 -3.82
N ILE A 129 -23.06 -5.86 -2.70
CA ILE A 129 -21.99 -5.01 -2.19
C ILE A 129 -21.42 -5.62 -0.92
N VAL A 130 -20.13 -5.98 -0.95
CA VAL A 130 -19.40 -6.48 0.22
C VAL A 130 -18.63 -5.33 0.85
N MET A 131 -18.98 -5.00 2.08
CA MET A 131 -18.45 -3.81 2.75
C MET A 131 -17.38 -4.17 3.76
N GLU A 132 -16.40 -3.29 3.92
CA GLU A 132 -15.33 -3.42 4.90
C GLU A 132 -15.37 -2.29 5.93
N GLY A 133 -15.30 -2.66 7.21
CA GLY A 133 -15.09 -1.72 8.32
C GLY A 133 -13.61 -1.35 8.51
N ALA A 134 -13.33 -0.39 9.38
CA ALA A 134 -11.98 0.05 9.71
C ALA A 134 -11.70 -0.08 11.22
N GLY A 135 -10.53 -0.65 11.60
CA GLY A 135 -10.19 -0.88 13.00
C GLY A 135 -11.20 -1.78 13.71
N SER A 136 -11.82 -1.29 14.79
CA SER A 136 -12.81 -1.99 15.59
C SER A 136 -14.07 -1.14 15.83
N PRO A 137 -15.27 -1.72 15.78
CA PRO A 137 -16.50 -1.02 16.19
C PRO A 137 -16.57 -0.76 17.71
N ALA A 138 -15.67 -1.34 18.49
CA ALA A 138 -15.59 -1.17 19.94
C ALA A 138 -14.84 0.10 20.37
N GLU A 139 -14.41 0.96 19.44
CA GLU A 139 -13.82 2.28 19.72
C GLU A 139 -14.90 3.26 20.22
N ILE A 140 -15.40 3.02 21.45
CA ILE A 140 -16.57 3.71 22.03
C ILE A 140 -16.39 5.23 22.16
N ASN A 141 -15.15 5.69 22.29
CA ASN A 141 -14.78 7.11 22.33
C ASN A 141 -14.93 7.82 20.97
N LEU A 142 -15.01 7.07 19.86
CA LEU A 142 -15.14 7.59 18.50
C LEU A 142 -16.53 7.36 17.89
N LYS A 143 -17.43 6.74 18.64
CA LYS A 143 -18.72 6.23 18.18
C LYS A 143 -19.68 7.29 17.64
N SER A 144 -19.71 8.48 18.27
CA SER A 144 -20.62 9.57 17.87
C SER A 144 -20.41 10.06 16.44
N ASP A 145 -19.24 9.81 15.88
CA ASP A 145 -18.83 10.27 14.56
C ASP A 145 -18.38 9.11 13.65
N ASP A 146 -18.87 7.90 13.95
CA ASP A 146 -18.51 6.72 13.17
C ASP A 146 -19.18 6.76 11.78
N ILE A 147 -18.34 6.76 10.75
CA ILE A 147 -18.72 6.68 9.34
C ILE A 147 -18.18 5.43 8.65
N VAL A 148 -17.55 4.51 9.41
CA VAL A 148 -16.78 3.38 8.84
C VAL A 148 -17.21 2.01 9.36
N ASN A 149 -17.77 1.92 10.56
CA ASN A 149 -18.19 0.66 11.17
C ASN A 149 -19.73 0.64 11.38
N MET A 150 -20.20 0.64 12.63
CA MET A 150 -21.64 0.55 12.92
C MET A 150 -22.42 1.77 12.42
N GLY A 151 -21.81 2.96 12.40
CA GLY A 151 -22.42 4.14 11.79
C GLY A 151 -22.71 3.94 10.31
N LEU A 152 -21.77 3.37 9.55
CA LEU A 152 -21.99 3.01 8.15
C LEU A 152 -23.01 1.86 8.00
N ALA A 153 -22.91 0.82 8.83
CA ALA A 153 -23.85 -0.30 8.82
C ALA A 153 -25.30 0.15 9.03
N LYS A 154 -25.53 1.10 9.94
CA LYS A 154 -26.86 1.72 10.16
C LYS A 154 -27.31 2.54 8.96
N LEU A 155 -26.41 3.31 8.37
CA LEU A 155 -26.71 4.23 7.26
C LEU A 155 -27.25 3.49 6.02
N VAL A 156 -26.71 2.29 5.75
CA VAL A 156 -27.07 1.49 4.57
C VAL A 156 -27.84 0.21 4.92
N ASP A 157 -28.26 0.06 6.16
CA ASP A 157 -28.98 -1.11 6.69
C ASP A 157 -28.27 -2.45 6.40
N ALA A 158 -26.96 -2.52 6.69
CA ALA A 158 -26.16 -3.70 6.43
C ALA A 158 -26.10 -4.66 7.63
N PRO A 159 -26.30 -5.97 7.43
CA PRO A 159 -25.92 -6.99 8.38
C PRO A 159 -24.39 -7.10 8.47
N VAL A 160 -23.90 -7.46 9.66
CA VAL A 160 -22.47 -7.48 9.98
C VAL A 160 -21.99 -8.88 10.30
N LEU A 161 -20.85 -9.26 9.71
CA LEU A 161 -20.00 -10.37 10.13
C LEU A 161 -18.82 -9.78 10.92
N LEU A 162 -18.67 -10.21 12.19
CA LEU A 162 -17.59 -9.73 13.06
C LEU A 162 -16.44 -10.74 13.09
N VAL A 163 -15.25 -10.30 12.70
CA VAL A 163 -14.05 -11.14 12.56
C VAL A 163 -13.09 -10.92 13.73
N GLY A 164 -12.68 -12.01 14.39
CA GLY A 164 -11.63 -12.02 15.40
C GLY A 164 -10.40 -12.81 14.95
N ASP A 165 -9.21 -12.36 15.34
CA ASP A 165 -7.92 -13.01 15.07
C ASP A 165 -7.54 -13.92 16.25
N ILE A 166 -7.48 -15.24 16.01
CA ILE A 166 -7.11 -16.22 17.06
C ILE A 166 -5.59 -16.40 17.20
N ASP A 167 -4.82 -16.11 16.16
CA ASP A 167 -3.37 -16.33 16.12
C ASP A 167 -2.63 -15.50 17.19
N ARG A 168 -3.16 -14.31 17.51
CA ARG A 168 -2.64 -13.43 18.57
C ARG A 168 -3.10 -13.75 19.98
N GLY A 169 -4.00 -14.72 20.14
CA GLY A 169 -4.63 -15.07 21.40
C GLY A 169 -5.75 -14.12 21.85
N GLY A 170 -6.59 -14.57 22.78
CA GLY A 170 -7.65 -13.76 23.37
C GLY A 170 -8.88 -13.53 22.50
N VAL A 171 -9.08 -14.25 21.40
CA VAL A 171 -10.15 -14.06 20.44
C VAL A 171 -11.55 -14.10 21.06
N PHE A 172 -11.79 -14.99 22.04
CA PHE A 172 -13.08 -15.07 22.75
C PHE A 172 -13.39 -13.78 23.50
N ALA A 173 -12.39 -13.23 24.23
CA ALA A 173 -12.54 -11.97 24.94
C ALA A 173 -12.76 -10.80 23.97
N GLN A 174 -12.05 -10.79 22.84
CA GLN A 174 -12.19 -9.75 21.82
C GLN A 174 -13.60 -9.76 21.20
N LEU A 175 -14.11 -10.93 20.78
CA LEU A 175 -15.45 -11.06 20.19
C LEU A 175 -16.54 -10.72 21.19
N LEU A 176 -16.53 -11.33 22.38
CA LEU A 176 -17.54 -11.05 23.42
C LEU A 176 -17.45 -9.60 23.92
N GLY A 177 -16.24 -9.09 24.16
CA GLY A 177 -16.05 -7.71 24.59
C GLY A 177 -16.52 -6.70 23.55
N THR A 178 -16.30 -6.96 22.26
CA THR A 178 -16.83 -6.14 21.18
C THR A 178 -18.37 -6.13 21.22
N LEU A 179 -19.01 -7.31 21.28
CA LEU A 179 -20.48 -7.41 21.37
C LEU A 179 -21.07 -6.71 22.59
N MET A 180 -20.34 -6.73 23.72
CA MET A 180 -20.78 -6.05 24.96
C MET A 180 -20.68 -4.53 24.90
N LEU A 181 -19.78 -3.99 24.08
CA LEU A 181 -19.59 -2.54 23.92
C LEU A 181 -20.50 -1.92 22.84
N LEU A 182 -21.16 -2.74 22.04
CA LEU A 182 -22.14 -2.29 21.06
C LEU A 182 -23.47 -1.94 21.74
N GLU A 183 -24.19 -0.94 21.18
CA GLU A 183 -25.57 -0.67 21.53
C GLU A 183 -26.48 -1.81 21.03
N GLU A 184 -27.66 -1.94 21.61
CA GLU A 184 -28.59 -3.03 21.28
C GLU A 184 -28.94 -3.10 19.79
N ASP A 185 -29.17 -1.94 19.14
CA ASP A 185 -29.45 -1.86 17.69
C ASP A 185 -28.25 -2.19 16.81
N GLU A 186 -27.03 -1.93 17.30
CA GLU A 186 -25.77 -2.30 16.63
C GLU A 186 -25.48 -3.79 16.80
N LYS A 187 -25.64 -4.31 18.02
CA LYS A 187 -25.51 -5.73 18.31
C LYS A 187 -26.48 -6.56 17.48
N ALA A 188 -27.71 -6.10 17.33
CA ALA A 188 -28.74 -6.77 16.52
C ALA A 188 -28.36 -6.89 15.03
N ARG A 189 -27.43 -6.02 14.52
CA ARG A 189 -26.90 -6.09 13.16
C ARG A 189 -25.80 -7.12 13.01
N VAL A 190 -25.12 -7.53 14.10
CA VAL A 190 -24.11 -8.58 14.05
C VAL A 190 -24.82 -9.91 13.89
N LYS A 191 -24.78 -10.47 12.68
CA LYS A 191 -25.47 -11.72 12.33
C LYS A 191 -24.55 -12.92 12.42
N GLY A 192 -23.24 -12.75 12.35
CA GLY A 192 -22.30 -13.87 12.45
C GLY A 192 -20.94 -13.46 12.99
N LEU A 193 -20.28 -14.40 13.65
CA LEU A 193 -18.91 -14.28 14.10
C LEU A 193 -18.00 -15.13 13.22
N ILE A 194 -16.80 -14.66 12.92
CA ILE A 194 -15.78 -15.42 12.21
C ILE A 194 -14.51 -15.46 13.08
N ILE A 195 -14.03 -16.65 13.38
CA ILE A 195 -12.73 -16.87 14.00
C ILE A 195 -11.73 -17.08 12.87
N ASN A 196 -10.80 -16.15 12.70
CA ASN A 196 -9.85 -16.15 11.58
C ASN A 196 -8.44 -16.50 12.03
N LYS A 197 -7.62 -16.95 11.09
CA LYS A 197 -6.20 -17.32 11.26
C LYS A 197 -6.00 -18.49 12.22
N PHE A 198 -6.90 -19.43 12.24
CA PHE A 198 -6.81 -20.60 13.08
C PHE A 198 -5.66 -21.52 12.66
N ARG A 199 -4.93 -22.02 13.65
CA ARG A 199 -3.88 -23.04 13.48
C ARG A 199 -4.13 -24.19 14.43
N GLY A 200 -4.09 -25.41 13.95
CA GLY A 200 -4.22 -26.60 14.77
C GLY A 200 -5.47 -27.43 14.49
N ASP A 201 -5.89 -28.25 15.48
CA ASP A 201 -7.03 -29.13 15.39
C ASP A 201 -8.32 -28.41 15.81
N LYS A 202 -9.25 -28.25 14.87
CA LYS A 202 -10.51 -27.57 15.07
C LYS A 202 -11.38 -28.26 16.15
N THR A 203 -11.29 -29.59 16.30
CA THR A 203 -12.09 -30.32 17.29
C THR A 203 -11.80 -29.90 18.73
N ILE A 204 -10.59 -29.39 19.01
CA ILE A 204 -10.22 -28.82 20.32
C ILE A 204 -10.92 -27.45 20.53
N LEU A 205 -11.15 -26.72 19.45
CA LEU A 205 -11.79 -25.40 19.49
C LEU A 205 -13.33 -25.48 19.58
N ASP A 206 -13.96 -26.55 19.06
CA ASP A 206 -15.41 -26.68 18.92
C ASP A 206 -16.19 -26.42 20.24
N PRO A 207 -15.77 -26.93 21.42
CA PRO A 207 -16.46 -26.60 22.68
C PRO A 207 -16.37 -25.10 23.04
N GLY A 208 -15.29 -24.43 22.62
CA GLY A 208 -15.12 -22.99 22.79
C GLY A 208 -16.03 -22.20 21.85
N VAL A 209 -16.27 -22.68 20.65
CA VAL A 209 -17.23 -22.09 19.70
C VAL A 209 -18.65 -22.12 20.27
N GLU A 210 -19.08 -23.28 20.80
CA GLU A 210 -20.39 -23.44 21.46
C GLU A 210 -20.55 -22.44 22.63
N MET A 211 -19.53 -22.32 23.49
CA MET A 211 -19.54 -21.35 24.60
C MET A 211 -19.57 -19.90 24.11
N LEU A 212 -18.93 -19.59 23.00
CA LEU A 212 -18.94 -18.26 22.40
C LEU A 212 -20.33 -17.90 21.89
N GLU A 213 -21.00 -18.82 21.18
CA GLU A 213 -22.37 -18.64 20.68
C GLU A 213 -23.38 -18.48 21.83
N GLU A 214 -23.27 -19.34 22.86
CA GLU A 214 -24.15 -19.25 24.04
C GLU A 214 -24.01 -17.91 24.76
N ARG A 215 -22.80 -17.43 24.99
CA ARG A 215 -22.54 -16.18 25.71
C ARG A 215 -22.79 -14.93 24.86
N GLY A 216 -22.44 -14.99 23.59
CA GLY A 216 -22.56 -13.87 22.65
C GLY A 216 -23.99 -13.68 22.09
N GLY A 217 -24.74 -14.76 22.03
CA GLY A 217 -26.07 -14.79 21.39
C GLY A 217 -26.00 -14.61 19.87
N VAL A 218 -24.85 -14.88 19.27
CA VAL A 218 -24.60 -14.73 17.82
C VAL A 218 -23.91 -15.99 17.31
N LYS A 219 -24.38 -16.54 16.20
CA LYS A 219 -23.81 -17.75 15.57
C LYS A 219 -22.40 -17.51 15.04
N VAL A 220 -21.52 -18.49 15.20
CA VAL A 220 -20.21 -18.51 14.54
C VAL A 220 -20.39 -19.01 13.11
N ALA A 221 -20.25 -18.10 12.14
CA ALA A 221 -20.37 -18.38 10.71
C ALA A 221 -19.20 -19.23 10.17
N GLY A 222 -18.10 -19.32 10.90
CA GLY A 222 -17.01 -20.20 10.55
C GLY A 222 -15.72 -19.96 11.32
N VAL A 223 -14.84 -20.97 11.21
CA VAL A 223 -13.45 -20.95 11.72
C VAL A 223 -12.52 -21.07 10.52
N VAL A 224 -11.92 -19.96 10.12
CA VAL A 224 -11.07 -19.87 8.93
C VAL A 224 -9.62 -20.16 9.33
N PRO A 225 -8.95 -21.13 8.69
CA PRO A 225 -7.55 -21.42 9.00
C PRO A 225 -6.63 -20.28 8.56
N TYR A 226 -5.42 -20.28 9.10
CA TYR A 226 -4.36 -19.43 8.57
C TYR A 226 -3.99 -19.92 7.16
N MET A 227 -4.24 -19.09 6.18
CA MET A 227 -3.96 -19.39 4.79
C MET A 227 -2.65 -18.70 4.36
N HIS A 228 -1.73 -19.45 3.80
CA HIS A 228 -0.53 -18.90 3.17
C HIS A 228 -0.88 -18.45 1.75
N LEU A 229 -1.16 -17.18 1.61
CA LEU A 229 -1.54 -16.55 0.35
C LEU A 229 -0.54 -15.44 0.02
N SER A 230 -0.11 -15.39 -1.22
CA SER A 230 0.68 -14.28 -1.76
C SER A 230 -0.26 -13.24 -2.38
N ILE A 231 -1.10 -12.64 -1.55
CA ILE A 231 -2.01 -11.54 -1.89
C ILE A 231 -1.48 -10.27 -1.25
N GLU A 232 -1.62 -9.15 -1.97
CA GLU A 232 -1.13 -7.85 -1.52
C GLU A 232 -1.70 -7.47 -0.15
N ASP A 233 -0.81 -7.11 0.78
CA ASP A 233 -1.20 -6.57 2.08
C ASP A 233 -1.48 -5.07 1.99
N GLU A 234 -2.52 -4.63 2.68
CA GLU A 234 -2.94 -3.22 2.71
C GLU A 234 -2.02 -2.35 3.55
N ASP A 235 -1.51 -2.90 4.67
CA ASP A 235 -0.94 -2.10 5.74
C ASP A 235 0.59 -2.23 5.78
N SER A 236 1.26 -1.09 5.89
CA SER A 236 2.71 -1.02 6.17
C SER A 236 3.11 -1.64 7.53
N LEU A 237 2.13 -2.09 8.31
CA LEU A 237 2.31 -2.87 9.55
C LEU A 237 2.14 -4.39 9.32
N SER A 238 2.08 -4.85 8.07
CA SER A 238 1.89 -6.27 7.75
C SER A 238 3.09 -7.12 8.15
N GLY A 239 2.84 -8.40 8.43
CA GLY A 239 3.90 -9.36 8.73
C GLY A 239 4.83 -9.67 7.56
N GLN A 240 4.46 -9.32 6.31
CA GLN A 240 5.33 -9.41 5.15
C GLN A 240 6.60 -8.57 5.31
N LEU A 241 6.46 -7.38 5.95
CA LEU A 241 7.59 -6.49 6.19
C LEU A 241 8.58 -6.98 7.26
N ASP A 242 8.29 -8.08 7.92
CA ASP A 242 9.11 -8.68 8.97
C ASP A 242 9.86 -9.94 8.48
N ASN A 243 9.88 -10.21 7.17
CA ASN A 243 10.67 -11.32 6.60
C ASN A 243 12.17 -10.98 6.60
N HIS A 244 12.97 -11.83 7.25
CA HIS A 244 14.42 -11.70 7.33
C HIS A 244 15.16 -12.91 6.72
N ASP A 245 14.45 -13.86 6.12
CA ASP A 245 15.05 -15.02 5.48
C ASP A 245 15.83 -14.59 4.24
N VAL A 246 17.04 -15.12 4.08
CA VAL A 246 17.92 -14.82 2.95
C VAL A 246 17.87 -15.97 1.95
N GLY A 247 17.39 -15.67 0.74
CA GLY A 247 17.35 -16.61 -0.40
C GLY A 247 18.68 -16.71 -1.14
N VAL A 248 18.66 -17.46 -2.24
CA VAL A 248 19.79 -17.56 -3.18
C VAL A 248 20.10 -16.18 -3.80
N ILE A 249 19.06 -15.42 -4.10
CA ILE A 249 19.13 -14.01 -4.50
C ILE A 249 18.42 -13.19 -3.42
N ASP A 250 19.14 -12.20 -2.89
CA ASP A 250 18.72 -11.38 -1.77
C ASP A 250 18.45 -9.93 -2.21
N LEU A 251 17.20 -9.52 -2.15
CA LEU A 251 16.74 -8.18 -2.48
C LEU A 251 16.42 -7.41 -1.19
N ALA A 252 17.11 -6.30 -0.94
CA ALA A 252 16.84 -5.45 0.21
C ALA A 252 16.02 -4.22 -0.21
N VAL A 253 14.87 -4.04 0.41
CA VAL A 253 14.00 -2.86 0.27
C VAL A 253 14.16 -2.00 1.52
N ILE A 254 14.50 -0.73 1.36
CA ILE A 254 14.63 0.17 2.51
C ILE A 254 13.25 0.46 3.08
N ARG A 255 13.00 0.03 4.32
CA ARG A 255 11.73 0.26 5.03
C ARG A 255 11.72 1.66 5.63
N PHE A 256 11.29 2.64 4.85
CA PHE A 256 11.12 4.00 5.32
C PHE A 256 10.01 4.09 6.38
N PRO A 257 10.08 5.03 7.34
CA PRO A 257 8.97 5.32 8.25
C PRO A 257 7.65 5.66 7.55
N ARG A 258 7.73 6.27 6.36
CA ARG A 258 6.58 6.63 5.52
C ARG A 258 6.62 5.92 4.17
N ILE A 259 7.07 4.65 4.17
CA ILE A 259 7.06 3.81 2.96
C ILE A 259 5.67 3.79 2.33
N SER A 260 5.60 3.93 1.02
CA SER A 260 4.35 3.87 0.27
C SER A 260 4.50 3.00 -0.97
N ASN A 261 3.40 2.38 -1.39
CA ASN A 261 3.34 1.55 -2.59
C ASN A 261 4.40 0.42 -2.61
N PHE A 262 4.64 -0.19 -1.45
CA PHE A 262 5.60 -1.29 -1.33
C PHE A 262 5.16 -2.56 -2.07
N THR A 263 3.95 -2.62 -2.56
CA THR A 263 3.43 -3.68 -3.43
C THR A 263 4.21 -3.83 -4.74
N ASP A 264 5.00 -2.83 -5.14
CA ASP A 264 5.90 -2.89 -6.30
C ASP A 264 6.89 -4.07 -6.25
N PHE A 265 7.14 -4.62 -5.06
CA PHE A 265 8.13 -5.68 -4.85
C PHE A 265 7.52 -7.08 -4.69
N ASN A 266 6.18 -7.19 -4.60
CA ASN A 266 5.50 -8.47 -4.41
C ASN A 266 5.73 -9.46 -5.57
N VAL A 267 5.97 -8.94 -6.77
CA VAL A 267 6.28 -9.75 -7.94
C VAL A 267 7.56 -10.59 -7.76
N PHE A 268 8.51 -10.10 -6.97
CA PHE A 268 9.77 -10.82 -6.68
C PHE A 268 9.58 -11.89 -5.60
N GLU A 269 8.66 -11.70 -4.64
CA GLU A 269 8.41 -12.65 -3.54
C GLU A 269 7.88 -14.00 -4.03
N ARG A 270 7.27 -14.05 -5.21
CA ARG A 270 6.78 -15.29 -5.84
C ARG A 270 7.89 -16.14 -6.48
N LEU A 271 9.08 -15.54 -6.68
CA LEU A 271 10.16 -16.22 -7.38
C LEU A 271 10.92 -17.13 -6.41
N GLU A 272 10.94 -18.43 -6.67
CA GLU A 272 11.59 -19.38 -5.80
C GLU A 272 13.08 -19.07 -5.64
N GLY A 273 13.58 -19.15 -4.42
CA GLY A 273 14.97 -18.83 -4.09
C GLY A 273 15.30 -17.33 -4.05
N VAL A 274 14.31 -16.45 -4.23
CA VAL A 274 14.45 -15.01 -4.07
C VAL A 274 13.90 -14.60 -2.70
N SER A 275 14.66 -13.80 -1.97
CA SER A 275 14.18 -13.13 -0.75
C SER A 275 13.98 -11.65 -0.99
N VAL A 276 12.88 -11.12 -0.53
CA VAL A 276 12.61 -9.67 -0.43
C VAL A 276 12.60 -9.32 1.05
N ARG A 277 13.62 -8.57 1.49
CA ARG A 277 13.76 -8.18 2.90
C ARG A 277 13.55 -6.69 3.06
N TYR A 278 12.68 -6.31 3.96
CA TYR A 278 12.44 -4.92 4.32
C TYR A 278 13.36 -4.54 5.48
N VAL A 279 14.28 -3.61 5.25
CA VAL A 279 15.39 -3.31 6.17
C VAL A 279 15.31 -1.87 6.68
N SER A 280 15.47 -1.68 7.98
CA SER A 280 15.38 -0.38 8.68
C SER A 280 16.68 0.04 9.35
N SER A 281 17.69 -0.81 9.33
CA SER A 281 19.01 -0.57 9.93
C SER A 281 20.16 -1.05 9.04
N VAL A 282 21.34 -0.50 9.26
CA VAL A 282 22.57 -0.93 8.57
C VAL A 282 22.88 -2.41 8.83
N GLN A 283 22.55 -2.89 10.04
CA GLN A 283 22.76 -4.29 10.39
C GLN A 283 21.87 -5.21 9.58
N GLU A 284 20.58 -4.87 9.46
CA GLU A 284 19.62 -5.64 8.65
C GLU A 284 19.95 -5.58 7.16
N LEU A 285 20.49 -4.46 6.66
CA LEU A 285 20.84 -4.30 5.25
C LEU A 285 21.85 -5.39 4.83
N GLY A 286 22.90 -5.61 5.60
CA GLY A 286 23.90 -6.65 5.32
C GLY A 286 24.58 -6.49 3.97
N GLN A 287 24.58 -7.56 3.18
CA GLN A 287 25.21 -7.64 1.84
C GLN A 287 24.21 -8.21 0.82
N PRO A 288 23.18 -7.46 0.42
CA PRO A 288 22.20 -7.93 -0.55
C PRO A 288 22.78 -7.97 -1.97
N ASP A 289 22.09 -8.64 -2.87
CA ASP A 289 22.43 -8.66 -4.29
C ASP A 289 21.94 -7.41 -5.03
N MET A 290 20.89 -6.76 -4.50
CA MET A 290 20.33 -5.50 -5.02
C MET A 290 19.63 -4.73 -3.89
N ILE A 291 19.60 -3.40 -4.01
CA ILE A 291 18.89 -2.51 -3.09
C ILE A 291 17.78 -1.76 -3.83
N PHE A 292 16.59 -1.76 -3.25
CA PHE A 292 15.47 -0.92 -3.65
C PHE A 292 15.24 0.22 -2.66
N LEU A 293 15.06 1.43 -3.19
CA LEU A 293 14.52 2.56 -2.45
C LEU A 293 13.06 2.74 -2.91
N PRO A 294 12.08 2.37 -2.09
CA PRO A 294 10.67 2.40 -2.49
C PRO A 294 10.09 3.82 -2.52
N GLY A 295 8.80 3.91 -2.84
CA GLY A 295 8.03 5.14 -2.68
C GLY A 295 7.99 5.61 -1.23
N SER A 296 7.87 6.91 -1.05
CA SER A 296 7.72 7.55 0.26
C SER A 296 6.63 8.62 0.22
N LYS A 297 5.83 8.70 1.28
CA LYS A 297 4.86 9.79 1.46
C LYS A 297 5.51 11.07 2.01
N ASN A 298 6.71 10.99 2.56
CA ASN A 298 7.51 12.12 3.01
C ASN A 298 8.98 11.89 2.64
N THR A 299 9.31 12.16 1.39
CA THR A 299 10.62 11.89 0.80
C THR A 299 11.74 12.59 1.55
N MET A 300 11.54 13.87 1.90
CA MET A 300 12.58 14.63 2.61
C MET A 300 12.76 14.14 4.06
N GLY A 301 11.67 13.79 4.73
CA GLY A 301 11.70 13.24 6.09
C GLY A 301 12.39 11.88 6.14
N ASP A 302 12.04 10.99 5.22
CA ASP A 302 12.60 9.64 5.14
C ASP A 302 14.08 9.63 4.71
N LEU A 303 14.50 10.55 3.83
CA LEU A 303 15.93 10.71 3.51
C LEU A 303 16.73 11.20 4.72
N ARG A 304 16.19 12.13 5.53
CA ARG A 304 16.86 12.56 6.77
C ARG A 304 16.96 11.41 7.76
N TRP A 305 15.89 10.61 7.91
CA TRP A 305 15.90 9.42 8.74
C TRP A 305 16.97 8.41 8.28
N MET A 306 17.06 8.11 6.98
CA MET A 306 18.12 7.26 6.40
C MET A 306 19.53 7.77 6.72
N ARG A 307 19.71 9.08 6.68
CA ARG A 307 20.98 9.75 6.98
C ARG A 307 21.35 9.63 8.45
N GLN A 308 20.36 9.82 9.33
CA GLN A 308 20.55 9.77 10.79
C GLN A 308 20.90 8.38 11.30
N ASN A 309 20.35 7.32 10.70
CA ASN A 309 20.62 5.94 11.11
C ASN A 309 21.78 5.27 10.32
N GLY A 310 22.44 6.02 9.42
CA GLY A 310 23.59 5.55 8.66
C GLY A 310 23.27 4.74 7.41
N LEU A 311 22.01 4.45 7.11
CA LEU A 311 21.61 3.68 5.93
C LEU A 311 22.01 4.38 4.63
N GLU A 312 21.90 5.72 4.54
CA GLU A 312 22.35 6.46 3.35
C GLU A 312 23.80 6.15 3.02
N ALA A 313 24.70 6.25 4.00
CA ALA A 313 26.13 5.99 3.81
C ALA A 313 26.40 4.53 3.41
N ALA A 314 25.67 3.58 4.02
CA ALA A 314 25.79 2.16 3.70
C ALA A 314 25.34 1.86 2.26
N VAL A 315 24.17 2.40 1.84
CA VAL A 315 23.66 2.26 0.47
C VAL A 315 24.64 2.88 -0.54
N LYS A 316 25.13 4.09 -0.29
CA LYS A 316 26.13 4.75 -1.17
C LYS A 316 27.40 3.91 -1.32
N LYS A 317 27.87 3.30 -0.24
CA LYS A 317 29.02 2.40 -0.28
C LYS A 317 28.76 1.14 -1.11
N LEU A 318 27.58 0.53 -0.93
CA LEU A 318 27.20 -0.68 -1.65
C LEU A 318 26.89 -0.41 -3.12
N ALA A 319 26.39 0.76 -3.49
CA ALA A 319 26.08 1.16 -4.87
C ALA A 319 27.27 1.07 -5.83
N ALA A 320 28.50 1.09 -5.31
CA ALA A 320 29.71 0.83 -6.09
C ALA A 320 29.84 -0.64 -6.56
N HIS A 321 29.11 -1.58 -5.94
CA HIS A 321 29.28 -3.02 -6.14
C HIS A 321 28.01 -3.76 -6.51
N ILE A 322 26.83 -3.23 -6.12
CA ILE A 322 25.53 -3.84 -6.37
C ILE A 322 24.57 -2.80 -6.97
N PRO A 323 23.58 -3.22 -7.77
CA PRO A 323 22.60 -2.30 -8.35
C PRO A 323 21.72 -1.68 -7.27
N VAL A 324 21.35 -0.42 -7.51
CA VAL A 324 20.39 0.32 -6.69
C VAL A 324 19.27 0.82 -7.59
N TRP A 325 18.03 0.61 -7.17
CA TRP A 325 16.86 1.07 -7.93
C TRP A 325 15.92 1.88 -7.02
N GLY A 326 15.64 3.12 -7.41
CA GLY A 326 14.70 4.01 -6.73
C GLY A 326 13.37 4.07 -7.46
N ILE A 327 12.27 3.94 -6.72
CA ILE A 327 10.91 4.14 -7.23
C ILE A 327 10.31 5.38 -6.58
N CYS A 328 9.75 6.29 -7.38
CA CYS A 328 9.02 7.49 -6.94
C CYS A 328 9.83 8.33 -5.93
N GLY A 329 9.48 8.30 -4.64
CA GLY A 329 10.24 8.95 -3.58
C GLY A 329 11.70 8.48 -3.51
N GLY A 330 11.92 7.17 -3.65
CA GLY A 330 13.27 6.59 -3.72
C GLY A 330 14.07 7.11 -4.91
N TYR A 331 13.45 7.27 -6.08
CA TYR A 331 14.10 7.89 -7.25
C TYR A 331 14.52 9.34 -6.96
N GLN A 332 13.65 10.12 -6.32
CA GLN A 332 13.96 11.49 -5.91
C GLN A 332 15.17 11.55 -4.94
N MET A 333 15.23 10.62 -3.98
CA MET A 333 16.34 10.55 -3.01
C MET A 333 17.69 10.28 -3.65
N LEU A 334 17.72 9.51 -4.74
CA LEU A 334 18.97 9.20 -5.47
C LEU A 334 19.64 10.43 -6.07
N GLY A 335 18.89 11.51 -6.35
CA GLY A 335 19.34 12.74 -7.00
C GLY A 335 20.30 13.58 -6.18
N ARG A 336 20.65 14.77 -6.71
CA ARG A 336 21.52 15.75 -6.05
C ARG A 336 20.77 16.57 -5.02
N THR A 337 19.58 17.05 -5.39
CA THR A 337 18.79 17.94 -4.51
C THR A 337 17.30 17.64 -4.58
N ILE A 338 16.62 17.88 -3.44
CA ILE A 338 15.17 17.90 -3.35
C ILE A 338 14.77 19.25 -2.78
N SER A 339 14.01 20.03 -3.54
CA SER A 339 13.50 21.35 -3.16
C SER A 339 12.01 21.30 -2.88
N ASP A 340 11.55 21.96 -1.82
CA ASP A 340 10.14 22.08 -1.46
C ASP A 340 9.75 23.55 -1.24
N PRO A 341 9.71 24.36 -2.31
CA PRO A 341 9.41 25.78 -2.20
C PRO A 341 7.97 26.07 -1.77
N HIS A 342 7.09 25.09 -1.86
CA HIS A 342 5.66 25.24 -1.57
C HIS A 342 5.24 24.58 -0.25
N GLY A 343 6.17 23.94 0.49
CA GLY A 343 5.85 23.26 1.75
C GLY A 343 4.96 22.02 1.57
N VAL A 344 5.13 21.30 0.46
CA VAL A 344 4.29 20.15 0.08
C VAL A 344 4.44 18.97 1.05
N GLU A 345 5.67 18.67 1.45
CA GLU A 345 5.99 17.59 2.39
C GLU A 345 6.47 18.14 3.74
N ASN A 346 6.82 19.41 3.83
CA ASN A 346 7.67 19.89 4.89
C ASN A 346 7.10 21.09 5.63
N GLU A 347 6.58 20.84 6.82
CA GLU A 347 6.35 21.89 7.81
C GLU A 347 7.67 22.47 8.37
N ASN A 348 8.83 21.83 8.10
CA ASN A 348 10.17 22.14 8.61
C ASN A 348 11.20 22.36 7.50
N SER A 349 10.84 22.88 6.34
CA SER A 349 11.84 23.43 5.45
C SER A 349 12.59 24.54 6.21
N LEU A 350 13.92 24.49 6.20
CA LEU A 350 14.74 25.53 6.83
C LEU A 350 14.46 26.86 6.12
N CYS A 351 13.39 27.53 6.52
CA CYS A 351 13.13 28.91 6.14
C CYS A 351 14.22 29.82 6.75
N GLU A 352 14.37 31.01 6.20
CA GLU A 352 15.43 31.94 6.62
C GLU A 352 15.55 32.09 8.15
N PRO A 353 14.46 32.31 8.92
CA PRO A 353 14.57 32.42 10.38
C PRO A 353 15.10 31.17 11.08
N LEU A 354 14.70 29.98 10.64
CA LEU A 354 15.16 28.72 11.22
C LEU A 354 16.61 28.41 10.82
N TYR A 355 17.01 28.75 9.61
CA TYR A 355 18.39 28.59 9.17
C TYR A 355 19.35 29.51 9.94
N LEU A 356 18.98 30.81 10.12
CA LEU A 356 19.75 31.76 10.90
C LEU A 356 19.88 31.33 12.36
N ALA A 357 18.78 30.91 12.99
CA ALA A 357 18.79 30.38 14.35
C ALA A 357 19.67 29.12 14.48
N HIS A 358 19.69 28.25 13.47
CA HIS A 358 20.57 27.09 13.46
C HIS A 358 22.05 27.50 13.38
N CYS A 359 22.39 28.46 12.51
CA CYS A 359 23.76 28.98 12.39
C CYS A 359 24.22 29.61 13.70
N GLU A 360 23.37 30.38 14.37
CA GLU A 360 23.66 30.94 15.69
C GLU A 360 23.91 29.87 16.75
N ALA A 361 23.06 28.82 16.79
CA ALA A 361 23.18 27.72 17.74
C ALA A 361 24.50 26.93 17.63
N ILE A 362 25.08 26.85 16.42
CA ILE A 362 26.35 26.16 16.16
C ILE A 362 27.54 27.13 16.01
N SER A 363 27.35 28.41 16.29
CA SER A 363 28.36 29.47 16.14
C SER A 363 28.98 29.54 14.75
N HIS A 364 28.16 29.34 13.71
CA HIS A 364 28.57 29.36 12.31
C HIS A 364 28.01 30.61 11.61
N GLU A 365 28.83 31.27 10.78
CA GLU A 365 28.33 32.40 9.98
C GLU A 365 27.38 31.88 8.88
N PRO A 366 26.22 32.53 8.67
CA PRO A 366 25.29 32.13 7.61
C PRO A 366 25.94 32.24 6.22
N ASP A 367 25.82 31.20 5.43
CA ASP A 367 26.22 31.22 4.01
C ASP A 367 25.29 32.18 3.25
N THR A 368 25.85 33.24 2.68
CA THR A 368 25.10 34.23 1.90
C THR A 368 24.38 33.65 0.71
N ILE A 369 24.97 32.65 0.05
CA ILE A 369 24.35 31.94 -1.09
C ILE A 369 23.15 31.13 -0.61
N ALA A 370 23.25 30.50 0.56
CA ALA A 370 22.15 29.75 1.17
C ALA A 370 21.00 30.69 1.55
N VAL A 371 21.29 31.83 2.16
CA VAL A 371 20.28 32.86 2.50
C VAL A 371 19.58 33.41 1.25
N GLU A 372 20.33 33.70 0.20
CA GLU A 372 19.77 34.15 -1.09
C GLU A 372 18.87 33.07 -1.74
N ARG A 373 19.28 31.80 -1.66
CA ARG A 373 18.46 30.68 -2.14
C ARG A 373 17.16 30.55 -1.35
N ILE A 374 17.24 30.60 -0.01
CA ILE A 374 16.02 30.58 0.82
C ILE A 374 15.08 31.72 0.45
N ARG A 375 15.61 32.94 0.28
CA ARG A 375 14.81 34.12 -0.09
C ARG A 375 14.15 33.95 -1.46
N ARG A 376 14.83 33.32 -2.41
CA ARG A 376 14.30 33.09 -3.76
C ARG A 376 13.34 31.90 -3.80
N ASP A 377 13.66 30.80 -3.13
CA ASP A 377 13.03 29.48 -3.28
C ASP A 377 12.18 29.09 -2.07
N GLY A 378 12.03 29.98 -1.08
CA GLY A 378 11.24 29.75 0.15
C GLY A 378 11.89 28.84 1.19
N ALA A 379 12.82 27.95 0.79
CA ALA A 379 13.51 27.02 1.68
C ALA A 379 14.83 26.54 1.05
N LEU A 380 15.76 26.02 1.91
CA LEU A 380 16.97 25.36 1.42
C LEU A 380 16.62 23.98 0.82
N PRO A 381 17.16 23.67 -0.39
CA PRO A 381 17.10 22.33 -0.92
C PRO A 381 17.75 21.31 0.02
N LEU A 382 17.11 20.17 0.20
CA LEU A 382 17.74 19.04 0.86
C LEU A 382 18.72 18.38 -0.13
N ARG A 383 19.96 18.17 0.31
CA ARG A 383 20.93 17.39 -0.48
C ARG A 383 20.47 15.94 -0.56
N GLY A 384 20.42 15.39 -1.78
CA GLY A 384 20.09 14.00 -2.03
C GLY A 384 21.30 13.07 -1.83
N MET A 385 21.17 11.84 -2.32
CA MET A 385 22.24 10.83 -2.23
C MET A 385 23.35 11.01 -3.26
N GLU A 386 23.13 11.83 -4.31
CA GLU A 386 24.08 12.11 -5.39
C GLU A 386 24.55 10.85 -6.16
N LEU A 387 23.68 9.86 -6.23
CA LEU A 387 23.93 8.64 -7.00
C LEU A 387 23.53 8.80 -8.48
N ILE A 388 22.68 9.77 -8.79
CA ILE A 388 22.29 10.21 -10.15
C ILE A 388 22.28 11.72 -10.24
N ASP A 389 22.44 12.27 -11.45
CA ASP A 389 22.53 13.71 -11.68
C ASP A 389 21.16 14.31 -11.98
N THR A 390 20.30 14.31 -10.98
CA THR A 390 18.93 14.85 -11.06
C THR A 390 18.67 15.82 -9.93
N ASP A 391 17.82 16.82 -10.18
CA ASP A 391 17.30 17.73 -9.18
C ASP A 391 15.77 17.66 -9.18
N THR A 392 15.18 17.47 -8.01
CA THR A 392 13.72 17.35 -7.85
C THR A 392 13.16 18.59 -7.17
N THR A 393 12.06 19.13 -7.69
CA THR A 393 11.26 20.17 -7.03
C THR A 393 9.88 19.61 -6.74
N LEU A 394 9.45 19.69 -5.48
CA LEU A 394 8.09 19.30 -5.08
C LEU A 394 7.11 20.39 -5.49
N MET A 395 6.05 20.00 -6.19
CA MET A 395 5.03 20.90 -6.74
C MET A 395 3.69 20.68 -6.04
N PRO A 396 2.84 21.71 -5.92
CA PRO A 396 1.50 21.56 -5.36
C PRO A 396 0.60 20.63 -6.17
N GLU A 397 0.80 20.60 -7.49
CA GLU A 397 0.06 19.74 -8.40
C GLU A 397 0.59 18.31 -8.33
N LYS A 398 -0.32 17.37 -8.15
CA LYS A 398 -0.02 15.94 -8.07
C LYS A 398 -0.20 15.29 -9.43
N MET A 399 0.87 14.67 -9.96
CA MET A 399 0.77 13.79 -11.12
C MET A 399 0.04 12.51 -10.70
N ARG A 400 -0.98 12.13 -11.46
CA ARG A 400 -1.76 10.89 -11.25
C ARG A 400 -2.19 10.40 -12.63
N THR A 401 -1.59 9.32 -13.08
CA THR A 401 -1.95 8.75 -14.39
C THR A 401 -1.61 7.27 -14.46
N GLN A 402 -2.47 6.52 -15.12
CA GLN A 402 -2.08 5.20 -15.64
C GLN A 402 -1.09 5.41 -16.78
N THR A 403 -0.06 4.61 -16.85
CA THR A 403 0.96 4.74 -17.87
C THR A 403 1.34 3.39 -18.45
N ARG A 404 1.83 3.41 -19.67
CA ARG A 404 2.46 2.29 -20.36
C ARG A 404 3.74 2.77 -20.98
N GLY A 405 4.69 1.89 -21.13
CA GLY A 405 5.94 2.25 -21.74
C GLY A 405 6.79 1.04 -22.06
N LYS A 406 8.02 1.30 -22.46
CA LYS A 406 9.02 0.27 -22.70
C LYS A 406 10.37 0.73 -22.13
N PHE A 407 11.17 -0.21 -21.69
CA PHE A 407 12.55 0.03 -21.35
C PHE A 407 13.34 0.38 -22.61
N GLU A 408 14.13 1.47 -22.55
CA GLU A 408 14.87 1.94 -23.71
C GLU A 408 16.37 1.95 -23.46
N ASN A 409 17.10 1.19 -24.30
CA ASN A 409 18.58 1.15 -24.27
C ASN A 409 19.17 0.95 -22.87
N VAL A 410 18.58 0.04 -22.09
CA VAL A 410 19.11 -0.29 -20.77
C VAL A 410 20.50 -0.90 -20.91
N THR A 411 21.43 -0.43 -20.11
CA THR A 411 22.82 -0.83 -20.16
C THR A 411 23.25 -1.60 -18.89
N GLY A 412 24.44 -2.15 -18.88
CA GLY A 412 24.97 -2.90 -17.74
C GLY A 412 24.28 -4.25 -17.55
N ILE A 413 24.20 -4.69 -16.31
CA ILE A 413 23.69 -6.04 -15.98
C ILE A 413 22.22 -6.24 -16.37
N PHE A 414 21.42 -5.18 -16.43
CA PHE A 414 20.01 -5.24 -16.80
C PHE A 414 19.74 -4.94 -18.27
N SER A 415 20.74 -5.01 -19.15
CA SER A 415 20.57 -4.76 -20.60
C SER A 415 19.49 -5.62 -21.26
N THR A 416 19.19 -6.78 -20.71
CA THR A 416 18.12 -7.69 -21.18
C THR A 416 16.71 -7.12 -20.98
N LEU A 417 16.55 -6.03 -20.23
CA LEU A 417 15.28 -5.34 -20.10
C LEU A 417 14.95 -4.48 -21.32
N SER A 418 15.94 -4.10 -22.15
CA SER A 418 15.73 -3.25 -23.32
C SER A 418 14.64 -3.80 -24.23
N GLY A 419 13.66 -2.96 -24.56
CA GLY A 419 12.54 -3.29 -25.42
C GLY A 419 11.38 -4.00 -24.73
N LEU A 420 11.49 -4.38 -23.46
CA LEU A 420 10.34 -4.93 -22.72
C LEU A 420 9.33 -3.83 -22.44
N GLU A 421 8.07 -4.17 -22.66
CA GLU A 421 6.95 -3.30 -22.36
C GLU A 421 6.49 -3.49 -20.90
N PHE A 422 5.93 -2.44 -20.33
CA PHE A 422 5.31 -2.46 -19.01
C PHE A 422 4.04 -1.59 -18.99
N SER A 423 3.16 -1.90 -18.06
CA SER A 423 2.07 -1.04 -17.60
C SER A 423 2.24 -0.73 -16.13
N GLY A 424 1.74 0.44 -15.72
CA GLY A 424 1.89 0.89 -14.35
C GLY A 424 1.18 2.23 -14.15
N TYR A 425 1.55 2.95 -13.11
CA TYR A 425 0.97 4.26 -12.84
C TYR A 425 1.99 5.21 -12.20
N GLU A 426 1.81 6.50 -12.45
CA GLU A 426 2.55 7.57 -11.80
C GLU A 426 1.68 8.23 -10.72
N ILE A 427 2.24 8.43 -9.54
CA ILE A 427 1.59 9.12 -8.43
C ILE A 427 2.62 9.88 -7.59
N HIS A 428 2.91 11.13 -7.96
CA HIS A 428 3.95 11.91 -7.30
C HIS A 428 3.68 13.42 -7.37
N MET A 429 4.36 14.17 -6.51
CA MET A 429 4.34 15.64 -6.51
C MET A 429 5.69 16.22 -6.95
N GLY A 430 6.70 15.40 -7.12
CA GLY A 430 8.02 15.82 -7.58
C GLY A 430 8.07 16.04 -9.09
N LYS A 431 8.71 17.12 -9.51
CA LYS A 431 9.15 17.35 -10.89
C LYS A 431 10.66 17.22 -10.92
N THR A 432 11.16 16.17 -11.55
CA THR A 432 12.59 15.89 -11.63
C THR A 432 13.14 16.39 -12.96
N THR A 433 14.22 17.16 -12.87
CA THR A 433 15.02 17.58 -14.03
C THR A 433 16.28 16.76 -14.08
N VAL A 434 16.61 16.27 -15.27
CA VAL A 434 17.77 15.44 -15.54
C VAL A 434 18.86 16.34 -16.13
N SER A 435 20.03 16.36 -15.48
CA SER A 435 21.19 17.04 -16.06
C SER A 435 21.74 16.20 -17.19
N THR A 436 22.04 16.84 -18.33
CA THR A 436 22.69 16.15 -19.45
C THR A 436 24.13 15.81 -19.07
N GLY A 437 24.42 14.53 -18.91
CA GLY A 437 25.77 14.02 -18.61
C GLY A 437 26.13 12.83 -19.49
N GLU A 438 27.45 12.59 -19.73
CA GLU A 438 27.93 11.50 -20.59
C GLU A 438 27.61 10.09 -20.04
N HIS A 439 27.19 9.98 -18.75
CA HIS A 439 27.05 8.70 -18.04
C HIS A 439 25.62 8.38 -17.64
N GLN A 440 24.66 9.18 -18.10
CA GLN A 440 23.27 9.09 -17.69
C GLN A 440 22.34 9.18 -18.89
N THR A 441 21.41 8.23 -18.98
CA THR A 441 20.39 8.17 -20.05
C THR A 441 19.01 7.92 -19.47
N PRO A 442 17.93 8.28 -20.18
CA PRO A 442 16.58 7.88 -19.79
C PRO A 442 16.48 6.36 -19.62
N LEU A 443 15.65 5.92 -18.66
CA LEU A 443 15.43 4.50 -18.39
C LEU A 443 14.31 3.94 -19.25
N VAL A 444 13.22 4.69 -19.39
CA VAL A 444 12.03 4.24 -20.11
C VAL A 444 11.46 5.31 -21.04
N GLN A 445 10.82 4.85 -22.11
CA GLN A 445 9.99 5.64 -23.00
C GLN A 445 8.52 5.34 -22.73
N LEU A 446 7.76 6.36 -22.36
CA LEU A 446 6.32 6.24 -22.10
C LEU A 446 5.51 6.33 -23.41
N ALA A 447 4.33 5.73 -23.42
CA ALA A 447 3.45 5.70 -24.58
C ALA A 447 2.91 7.08 -24.99
N ASP A 448 2.90 8.05 -24.08
CA ASP A 448 2.52 9.45 -24.33
C ASP A 448 3.65 10.29 -24.95
N GLY A 449 4.81 9.69 -25.22
CA GLY A 449 5.98 10.33 -25.82
C GLY A 449 6.95 10.95 -24.81
N ARG A 450 6.63 10.98 -23.52
CA ARG A 450 7.57 11.38 -22.47
C ARG A 450 8.62 10.28 -22.23
N THR A 451 9.78 10.68 -21.74
CA THR A 451 10.73 9.77 -21.10
C THR A 451 10.57 9.87 -19.59
N ASP A 452 10.73 8.76 -18.89
CA ASP A 452 10.78 8.74 -17.44
C ASP A 452 11.98 7.98 -16.92
N GLY A 453 12.39 8.40 -15.72
CA GLY A 453 13.48 7.78 -15.01
C GLY A 453 14.84 8.00 -15.64
N VAL A 454 15.83 7.45 -14.96
CA VAL A 454 17.24 7.57 -15.31
C VAL A 454 17.97 6.27 -15.00
N GLN A 455 18.89 5.89 -15.87
CA GLN A 455 19.95 4.96 -15.55
C GLN A 455 21.30 5.68 -15.58
N ARG A 456 22.15 5.41 -14.59
CA ARG A 456 23.51 5.90 -14.52
C ARG A 456 24.49 4.74 -14.48
N MET A 457 25.45 4.76 -15.41
CA MET A 457 26.53 3.78 -15.52
C MET A 457 27.86 4.51 -15.64
N GLU A 458 28.87 4.09 -14.90
CA GLU A 458 30.22 4.60 -15.14
C GLU A 458 30.81 4.02 -16.43
N LYS A 459 31.33 4.87 -17.30
CA LYS A 459 31.86 4.50 -18.61
C LYS A 459 33.06 3.54 -18.46
N GLY A 460 32.95 2.34 -19.03
CA GLY A 460 34.00 1.32 -18.94
C GLY A 460 34.09 0.60 -17.58
N SER A 461 33.14 0.81 -16.70
CA SER A 461 33.02 0.12 -15.42
C SER A 461 32.15 -1.11 -15.55
N GLU A 462 32.51 -2.19 -14.87
CA GLU A 462 31.62 -3.32 -14.57
C GLU A 462 30.66 -2.99 -13.40
N ALA A 463 30.61 -1.70 -12.99
CA ALA A 463 29.75 -1.25 -11.92
C ALA A 463 28.27 -1.54 -12.24
N PRO A 464 27.52 -1.98 -11.25
CA PRO A 464 26.18 -2.56 -11.46
C PRO A 464 25.09 -1.56 -11.87
N GLY A 465 25.34 -0.26 -11.80
CA GLY A 465 24.43 0.80 -12.20
C GLY A 465 23.43 1.25 -11.12
N VAL A 466 22.94 2.47 -11.29
CA VAL A 466 21.88 3.07 -10.49
C VAL A 466 20.72 3.43 -11.40
N TYR A 467 19.54 3.03 -11.00
CA TYR A 467 18.31 3.14 -11.78
C TYR A 467 17.24 3.88 -10.95
N GLY A 468 16.38 4.60 -11.61
CA GLY A 468 15.26 5.25 -10.95
C GLY A 468 14.13 5.59 -11.91
N SER A 469 12.89 5.52 -11.46
CA SER A 469 11.67 5.81 -12.23
C SER A 469 10.57 6.29 -11.31
N TYR A 470 9.61 7.06 -11.83
CA TYR A 470 8.38 7.39 -11.11
C TYR A 470 7.32 6.30 -11.20
N VAL A 471 7.44 5.38 -12.14
CA VAL A 471 6.40 4.39 -12.43
C VAL A 471 6.34 3.32 -11.35
N HIS A 472 5.19 3.20 -10.71
CA HIS A 472 4.81 2.08 -9.86
C HIS A 472 4.25 0.94 -10.70
N GLY A 473 4.46 -0.31 -10.26
CA GLY A 473 4.08 -1.52 -11.02
C GLY A 473 5.00 -1.83 -12.19
N ILE A 474 6.12 -1.11 -12.34
CA ILE A 474 7.06 -1.26 -13.48
C ILE A 474 7.64 -2.68 -13.62
N PHE A 475 7.57 -3.50 -12.56
CA PHE A 475 8.10 -4.86 -12.52
C PHE A 475 7.04 -5.95 -12.78
N ASP A 476 5.75 -5.59 -12.81
CA ASP A 476 4.64 -6.55 -12.74
C ASP A 476 4.41 -7.29 -14.07
N ASP A 477 4.73 -6.65 -15.19
CA ASP A 477 4.44 -7.20 -16.52
C ASP A 477 5.54 -8.13 -17.04
N GLY A 478 5.11 -9.17 -17.72
CA GLY A 478 5.97 -10.09 -18.47
C GLY A 478 7.07 -10.73 -17.63
N ASP A 479 8.27 -10.76 -18.20
CA ASP A 479 9.45 -11.39 -17.59
C ASP A 479 10.39 -10.37 -16.91
N ILE A 480 9.95 -9.14 -16.64
CA ILE A 480 10.80 -8.07 -16.13
C ILE A 480 11.48 -8.49 -14.82
N ALA A 481 10.69 -8.89 -13.82
CA ALA A 481 11.22 -9.35 -12.53
C ALA A 481 12.14 -10.58 -12.70
N VAL A 482 11.75 -11.53 -13.54
CA VAL A 482 12.53 -12.75 -13.84
C VAL A 482 13.89 -12.37 -14.46
N ARG A 483 13.93 -11.42 -15.40
CA ARG A 483 15.19 -10.99 -16.05
C ARG A 483 16.09 -10.23 -15.09
N ILE A 484 15.52 -9.42 -14.17
CA ILE A 484 16.28 -8.78 -13.11
C ILE A 484 16.96 -9.83 -12.23
N VAL A 485 16.21 -10.80 -11.75
CA VAL A 485 16.72 -11.88 -10.87
C VAL A 485 17.73 -12.74 -11.62
N GLN A 486 17.50 -13.09 -12.89
CA GLN A 486 18.46 -13.84 -13.70
C GLN A 486 19.79 -13.07 -13.86
N ALA A 487 19.74 -11.79 -14.13
CA ALA A 487 20.95 -10.96 -14.25
C ALA A 487 21.76 -10.89 -12.93
N LEU A 488 21.05 -10.86 -11.78
CA LEU A 488 21.70 -10.93 -10.46
C LEU A 488 22.32 -12.31 -10.21
N ALA A 489 21.63 -13.39 -10.57
CA ALA A 489 22.13 -14.76 -10.46
C ALA A 489 23.38 -14.98 -11.32
N ASP A 490 23.37 -14.49 -12.56
CA ASP A 490 24.52 -14.55 -13.48
C ASP A 490 25.72 -13.79 -12.92
N LYS A 491 25.50 -12.57 -12.38
CA LYS A 491 26.53 -11.78 -11.71
C LYS A 491 27.10 -12.50 -10.50
N LYS A 492 26.24 -13.11 -9.68
CA LYS A 492 26.62 -13.89 -8.49
C LYS A 492 27.25 -15.24 -8.85
N ARG A 493 27.14 -15.67 -10.11
CA ARG A 493 27.55 -16.98 -10.63
C ARG A 493 26.88 -18.15 -9.92
N VAL A 494 25.58 -18.01 -9.63
CA VAL A 494 24.75 -19.06 -9.06
C VAL A 494 23.75 -19.56 -10.12
N SER A 495 23.45 -20.87 -10.07
CA SER A 495 22.40 -21.42 -10.94
C SER A 495 21.06 -21.09 -10.34
N TRP A 496 20.30 -20.26 -11.03
CA TRP A 496 18.90 -19.96 -10.70
C TRP A 496 18.06 -20.22 -11.95
N LYS A 497 16.96 -20.91 -11.79
CA LYS A 497 16.01 -21.15 -12.88
C LYS A 497 14.64 -20.75 -12.37
N PRO A 498 13.93 -19.85 -13.05
CA PRO A 498 12.55 -19.59 -12.73
C PRO A 498 11.77 -20.90 -12.91
N GLU A 499 10.97 -21.31 -11.95
CA GLU A 499 9.86 -22.20 -12.25
C GLU A 499 9.02 -21.52 -13.32
N ALA A 500 8.51 -22.29 -14.29
CA ALA A 500 7.89 -21.82 -15.52
C ALA A 500 7.09 -20.52 -15.27
N GLY A 501 7.63 -19.39 -15.75
CA GLY A 501 7.14 -18.06 -15.46
C GLY A 501 5.70 -17.90 -15.91
N GLY A 502 4.76 -17.95 -14.96
CA GLY A 502 3.39 -17.56 -15.17
C GLY A 502 3.30 -16.02 -15.12
N ASP A 503 2.40 -15.46 -15.92
CA ASP A 503 1.98 -14.09 -15.83
C ASP A 503 1.61 -13.75 -14.36
N TYR A 504 2.10 -12.61 -13.83
CA TYR A 504 1.80 -12.19 -12.46
C TYR A 504 0.30 -12.00 -12.24
N HIS A 505 -0.42 -11.52 -13.24
CA HIS A 505 -1.88 -11.43 -13.18
C HIS A 505 -2.54 -12.81 -13.05
N ALA A 506 -2.10 -13.79 -13.82
CA ALA A 506 -2.60 -15.16 -13.71
C ALA A 506 -2.28 -15.78 -12.33
N PHE A 507 -1.11 -15.47 -11.77
CA PHE A 507 -0.77 -15.87 -10.42
C PHE A 507 -1.70 -15.25 -9.37
N LYS A 508 -1.99 -13.94 -9.46
CA LYS A 508 -2.95 -13.26 -8.57
C LYS A 508 -4.34 -13.89 -8.64
N GLU A 509 -4.83 -14.18 -9.85
CA GLU A 509 -6.11 -14.86 -10.05
C GLU A 509 -6.17 -16.21 -9.31
N GLN A 510 -5.08 -17.00 -9.40
CA GLN A 510 -4.99 -18.28 -8.67
C GLN A 510 -5.00 -18.07 -7.15
N GLN A 511 -4.38 -16.98 -6.63
CA GLN A 511 -4.42 -16.68 -5.20
C GLN A 511 -5.84 -16.30 -4.75
N TYR A 512 -6.59 -15.53 -5.54
CA TYR A 512 -7.99 -15.22 -5.26
C TYR A 512 -8.87 -16.46 -5.28
N ASP A 513 -8.63 -17.39 -6.20
CA ASP A 513 -9.35 -18.68 -6.25
C ASP A 513 -9.06 -19.54 -5.03
N LYS A 514 -7.78 -19.63 -4.61
CA LYS A 514 -7.40 -20.33 -3.36
C LYS A 514 -8.06 -19.71 -2.13
N LEU A 515 -8.12 -18.38 -2.06
CA LEU A 515 -8.78 -17.67 -0.97
C LEU A 515 -10.28 -17.99 -0.94
N ALA A 516 -10.95 -17.93 -2.09
CA ALA A 516 -12.37 -18.25 -2.22
C ALA A 516 -12.66 -19.70 -1.83
N GLN A 517 -11.85 -20.65 -2.30
CA GLN A 517 -11.98 -22.05 -1.94
C GLN A 517 -11.82 -22.25 -0.43
N GLY A 518 -10.76 -21.68 0.17
CA GLY A 518 -10.53 -21.80 1.60
C GLY A 518 -11.67 -21.22 2.43
N LEU A 519 -12.28 -20.10 2.01
CA LEU A 519 -13.46 -19.55 2.69
C LEU A 519 -14.69 -20.45 2.50
N ARG A 520 -14.95 -21.00 1.30
CA ARG A 520 -16.08 -21.92 1.05
C ARG A 520 -16.02 -23.17 1.93
N GLU A 521 -14.82 -23.69 2.16
CA GLU A 521 -14.62 -24.91 2.97
C GLU A 521 -14.80 -24.67 4.47
N HIS A 522 -14.65 -23.41 4.93
CA HIS A 522 -14.57 -23.10 6.36
C HIS A 522 -15.63 -22.12 6.87
N LEU A 523 -16.39 -21.49 5.98
CA LEU A 523 -17.57 -20.69 6.32
C LEU A 523 -18.85 -21.49 6.02
N ASP A 524 -19.86 -21.32 6.86
CA ASP A 524 -21.23 -21.76 6.59
C ASP A 524 -21.84 -20.83 5.51
N MET A 525 -21.56 -21.16 4.25
CA MET A 525 -21.98 -20.34 3.11
C MET A 525 -23.50 -20.28 2.97
N GLU A 526 -24.25 -21.33 3.36
CA GLU A 526 -25.72 -21.29 3.37
C GLU A 526 -26.21 -20.23 4.34
N TYR A 527 -25.58 -20.15 5.50
CA TYR A 527 -25.86 -19.11 6.49
C TYR A 527 -25.50 -17.72 5.99
N VAL A 528 -24.33 -17.55 5.36
CA VAL A 528 -23.92 -16.26 4.77
C VAL A 528 -24.92 -15.81 3.71
N TYR A 529 -25.40 -16.72 2.85
CA TYR A 529 -26.44 -16.39 1.86
C TYR A 529 -27.79 -16.06 2.51
N SER A 530 -28.17 -16.73 3.61
CA SER A 530 -29.40 -16.38 4.34
C SER A 530 -29.33 -14.96 4.91
N ILE A 531 -28.20 -14.56 5.47
CA ILE A 531 -27.95 -13.18 5.95
C ILE A 531 -28.12 -12.17 4.80
N LEU A 532 -27.57 -12.48 3.61
CA LEU A 532 -27.73 -11.63 2.43
C LEU A 532 -29.19 -11.53 1.96
N GLN A 533 -29.96 -12.61 2.06
CA GLN A 533 -31.38 -12.60 1.65
C GLN A 533 -32.25 -11.75 2.60
N GLU A 534 -31.93 -11.75 3.87
CA GLU A 534 -32.63 -10.93 4.88
C GLU A 534 -32.24 -9.45 4.78
N SER A 535 -31.10 -9.13 4.16
CA SER A 535 -30.66 -7.74 4.02
C SER A 535 -31.67 -6.97 3.15
N ARG A 536 -32.22 -5.86 3.69
CA ARG A 536 -33.11 -4.90 2.99
C ARG A 536 -34.42 -5.47 2.46
N ILE A 537 -34.97 -6.52 3.08
CA ILE A 537 -36.34 -7.00 2.80
C ILE A 537 -37.41 -6.15 3.51
N SER A 538 -37.02 -5.40 4.52
CA SER A 538 -37.95 -4.58 5.33
C SER A 538 -37.79 -3.09 5.03
N SER A 539 -38.42 -2.63 3.96
CA SER A 539 -38.75 -1.20 3.78
C SER A 539 -40.00 -1.04 2.93
#